data_642fc7fe722f78985893baadbe342892
#
_entry.id   642fc7fe722f78985893baadbe342892
#
_cell.length_a   1.000
_cell.length_b   1.000
_cell.length_c   1.000
_cell.angle_alpha   90.00
_cell.angle_beta   90.00
_cell.angle_gamma   90.00
#
_symmetry.space_group_name_H-M   'P 1'
#
loop_
_entity.id
_entity.type
_entity.pdbx_description
1 polymer ?
#
loop_
_entity_poly.entity_id
_entity_poly.type
_entity_poly.pdbx_seq_one_letter_code
_entity_poly.pdbx_strand_id
1 'polypeptide(L)'
;LTEPKGGSDAANLGLRMERDGAHYILNGEKTSISANQIAAGTVVFARTGRPEDGARGVSAILVPMDLPGITTSKFDNMGQNQVGHGSIWFDNVRVPAENLLGDEGRGFAQVMQGFDFSRSLIGLQCLGTAQQSLDETWAYIGERRAFGKPLGAFQGVSHQLADFETRLAAARLLSMNALWLKDNGLPHTAEAAMTKWWPPLLAYEAIHACILIHGHAGYAGDLP
;
A
#
# COMPACT_ATOMS: atom_id res chain seq x y z
N LEU A 1 -10.44 4.23 3.82
CA LEU A 1 -10.20 5.49 4.51
C LEU A 1 -10.38 6.68 3.56
N THR A 2 -9.71 6.68 2.40
CA THR A 2 -9.62 7.80 1.43
C THR A 2 -10.97 8.17 0.81
N GLU A 3 -11.19 9.48 0.63
CA GLU A 3 -12.38 10.06 0.00
C GLU A 3 -11.99 11.00 -1.15
N PRO A 4 -12.92 11.34 -2.09
CA PRO A 4 -12.62 12.23 -3.20
C PRO A 4 -12.08 13.60 -2.78
N LYS A 5 -12.46 14.08 -1.60
CA LYS A 5 -12.03 15.38 -1.05
C LYS A 5 -10.63 15.38 -0.45
N GLY A 6 -10.05 14.23 -0.14
CA GLY A 6 -8.72 14.16 0.42
C GLY A 6 -8.26 12.78 0.87
N GLY A 7 -6.95 12.55 0.74
CA GLY A 7 -6.26 11.39 1.28
C GLY A 7 -5.38 11.75 2.47
N SER A 8 -4.60 12.84 2.35
CA SER A 8 -3.66 13.29 3.40
C SER A 8 -4.36 13.86 4.63
N ASP A 9 -5.47 14.58 4.45
CA ASP A 9 -6.33 15.06 5.54
C ASP A 9 -7.29 13.96 6.02
N ALA A 10 -6.71 12.85 6.46
CA ALA A 10 -7.41 11.60 6.73
C ALA A 10 -8.36 11.65 7.96
N ALA A 11 -8.24 12.66 8.81
CA ALA A 11 -9.17 12.88 9.92
C ALA A 11 -10.44 13.64 9.50
N ASN A 12 -10.43 14.29 8.33
CA ASN A 12 -11.54 15.11 7.84
C ASN A 12 -12.45 14.32 6.89
N LEU A 13 -12.96 13.18 7.38
CA LEU A 13 -13.85 12.29 6.64
C LEU A 13 -15.24 12.89 6.48
N GLY A 14 -15.81 12.76 5.28
CA GLY A 14 -17.17 13.20 4.95
C GLY A 14 -18.19 12.08 4.94
N LEU A 15 -17.80 10.79 4.74
CA LEU A 15 -18.69 9.66 4.81
C LEU A 15 -19.29 9.56 6.21
N ARG A 16 -20.62 9.62 6.31
CA ARG A 16 -21.34 9.60 7.57
C ARG A 16 -21.75 8.18 7.95
N MET A 17 -21.72 7.92 9.25
CA MET A 17 -22.19 6.68 9.86
C MET A 17 -23.04 7.05 11.08
N GLU A 18 -24.34 6.90 10.96
CA GLU A 18 -25.32 7.31 11.96
C GLU A 18 -25.97 6.07 12.61
N ARG A 19 -26.05 6.06 13.96
CA ARG A 19 -26.64 4.93 14.68
C ARG A 19 -28.16 4.94 14.53
N ASP A 20 -28.71 3.78 14.14
CA ASP A 20 -30.15 3.51 14.07
C ASP A 20 -30.46 2.20 14.82
N GLY A 21 -30.73 2.31 16.12
CA GLY A 21 -30.99 1.17 16.99
C GLY A 21 -29.82 0.18 17.03
N ALA A 22 -30.07 -1.04 16.56
CA ALA A 22 -29.07 -2.13 16.49
C ALA A 22 -28.20 -2.07 15.21
N HIS A 23 -28.26 -0.99 14.45
CA HIS A 23 -27.54 -0.84 13.18
C HIS A 23 -26.85 0.52 13.09
N TYR A 24 -25.97 0.65 12.10
CA TYR A 24 -25.47 1.93 11.57
C TYR A 24 -25.93 2.09 10.12
N ILE A 25 -26.26 3.32 9.75
CA ILE A 25 -26.59 3.72 8.38
C ILE A 25 -25.39 4.49 7.82
N LEU A 26 -24.84 3.99 6.70
CA LEU A 26 -23.68 4.59 6.03
C LEU A 26 -24.12 5.34 4.78
N ASN A 27 -23.63 6.58 4.62
CA ASN A 27 -23.87 7.41 3.45
C ASN A 27 -22.59 8.14 3.04
N GLY A 28 -22.19 8.01 1.75
CA GLY A 28 -21.03 8.70 1.18
C GLY A 28 -20.20 7.84 0.25
N GLU A 29 -18.97 8.29 -0.04
CA GLU A 29 -18.08 7.64 -0.99
C GLU A 29 -16.70 7.41 -0.37
N LYS A 30 -16.11 6.24 -0.67
CA LYS A 30 -14.68 5.96 -0.50
C LYS A 30 -14.06 5.76 -1.87
N THR A 31 -12.88 6.34 -2.09
CA THR A 31 -12.17 6.26 -3.36
C THR A 31 -10.77 5.69 -3.19
N SER A 32 -10.16 5.29 -4.29
CA SER A 32 -8.83 4.69 -4.29
C SER A 32 -8.74 3.42 -3.43
N ILE A 33 -9.76 2.57 -3.55
CA ILE A 33 -9.89 1.34 -2.78
C ILE A 33 -9.45 0.15 -3.62
N SER A 34 -8.39 -0.53 -3.19
CA SER A 34 -7.93 -1.77 -3.82
C SER A 34 -8.91 -2.91 -3.57
N ALA A 35 -9.03 -3.81 -4.55
CA ALA A 35 -9.90 -4.99 -4.50
C ALA A 35 -11.39 -4.69 -4.29
N ASN A 36 -11.86 -3.47 -4.51
CA ASN A 36 -13.22 -3.03 -4.21
C ASN A 36 -14.32 -3.80 -4.97
N GLN A 37 -13.97 -4.51 -6.06
CA GLN A 37 -14.92 -5.29 -6.86
C GLN A 37 -14.93 -6.79 -6.50
N ILE A 38 -13.92 -7.28 -5.78
CA ILE A 38 -13.75 -8.71 -5.49
C ILE A 38 -13.74 -9.02 -3.99
N ALA A 39 -13.65 -8.01 -3.13
CA ALA A 39 -13.65 -8.19 -1.69
C ALA A 39 -15.04 -8.60 -1.19
N ALA A 40 -15.10 -9.60 -0.30
CA ALA A 40 -16.34 -9.99 0.38
C ALA A 40 -16.77 -8.98 1.46
N GLY A 41 -15.81 -8.22 2.01
CA GLY A 41 -16.05 -7.19 3.02
C GLY A 41 -14.98 -6.12 3.01
N THR A 42 -15.28 -4.96 3.56
CA THR A 42 -14.36 -3.84 3.68
C THR A 42 -14.43 -3.20 5.06
N VAL A 43 -13.27 -2.75 5.58
CA VAL A 43 -13.23 -1.91 6.78
C VAL A 43 -13.41 -0.45 6.36
N VAL A 44 -14.52 0.14 6.79
CA VAL A 44 -14.87 1.52 6.49
C VAL A 44 -14.59 2.39 7.71
N PHE A 45 -13.79 3.44 7.52
CA PHE A 45 -13.61 4.51 8.49
C PHE A 45 -14.59 5.64 8.14
N ALA A 46 -15.48 5.96 9.05
CA ALA A 46 -16.59 6.87 8.83
C ALA A 46 -16.78 7.82 10.02
N ARG A 47 -17.46 8.91 9.76
CA ARG A 47 -17.76 9.91 10.79
C ARG A 47 -19.03 9.56 11.54
N THR A 48 -18.86 9.25 12.83
CA THR A 48 -19.96 9.10 13.81
C THR A 48 -20.15 10.35 14.66
N GLY A 49 -19.07 11.09 14.91
CA GLY A 49 -19.10 12.36 15.66
C GLY A 49 -19.36 13.57 14.77
N ARG A 50 -19.35 14.75 15.39
CA ARG A 50 -19.47 16.04 14.70
C ARG A 50 -18.15 16.41 14.01
N PRO A 51 -18.16 17.30 13.00
CA PRO A 51 -16.93 17.74 12.31
C PRO A 51 -15.87 18.30 13.29
N GLU A 52 -16.29 19.05 14.30
CA GLU A 52 -15.41 19.65 15.32
C GLU A 52 -14.73 18.64 16.24
N ASP A 53 -15.20 17.40 16.30
CA ASP A 53 -14.55 16.34 17.06
C ASP A 53 -13.26 15.82 16.37
N GLY A 54 -13.05 16.21 15.10
CA GLY A 54 -11.86 15.85 14.35
C GLY A 54 -11.63 14.34 14.29
N ALA A 55 -10.43 13.90 14.64
CA ALA A 55 -10.05 12.49 14.65
C ALA A 55 -10.87 11.63 15.65
N ARG A 56 -11.36 12.23 16.74
CA ARG A 56 -12.19 11.53 17.75
C ARG A 56 -13.62 11.31 17.29
N GLY A 57 -14.04 11.92 16.19
CA GLY A 57 -15.35 11.68 15.59
C GLY A 57 -15.32 10.57 14.51
N VAL A 58 -14.22 9.83 14.38
CA VAL A 58 -14.06 8.77 13.37
C VAL A 58 -14.15 7.40 14.02
N SER A 59 -15.00 6.53 13.48
CA SER A 59 -15.15 5.13 13.90
C SER A 59 -14.82 4.19 12.75
N ALA A 60 -14.56 2.92 13.07
CA ALA A 60 -14.29 1.87 12.09
C ALA A 60 -15.38 0.79 12.15
N ILE A 61 -15.84 0.34 11.00
CA ILE A 61 -16.86 -0.72 10.90
C ILE A 61 -16.53 -1.70 9.77
N LEU A 62 -16.77 -2.99 10.00
CA LEU A 62 -16.67 -4.02 8.96
C LEU A 62 -17.99 -4.06 8.18
N VAL A 63 -17.92 -3.82 6.88
CA VAL A 63 -19.07 -3.78 5.98
C VAL A 63 -18.97 -4.93 4.98
N PRO A 64 -19.93 -5.90 4.99
CA PRO A 64 -20.10 -6.86 3.91
C PRO A 64 -20.41 -6.14 2.59
N MET A 65 -19.75 -6.54 1.49
CA MET A 65 -19.88 -5.84 0.21
C MET A 65 -21.13 -6.22 -0.60
N ASP A 66 -21.86 -7.21 -0.16
CA ASP A 66 -23.13 -7.67 -0.75
C ASP A 66 -24.38 -6.98 -0.19
N LEU A 67 -24.20 -6.04 0.75
CA LEU A 67 -25.33 -5.30 1.33
C LEU A 67 -26.00 -4.37 0.31
N PRO A 68 -27.34 -4.24 0.37
CA PRO A 68 -28.07 -3.28 -0.47
C PRO A 68 -27.56 -1.84 -0.27
N GLY A 69 -27.51 -1.07 -1.38
CA GLY A 69 -27.05 0.32 -1.35
C GLY A 69 -25.55 0.49 -1.59
N ILE A 70 -24.80 -0.61 -1.77
CA ILE A 70 -23.38 -0.55 -2.14
C ILE A 70 -23.25 -0.63 -3.66
N THR A 71 -22.49 0.32 -4.24
CA THR A 71 -22.08 0.27 -5.64
C THR A 71 -20.59 0.53 -5.76
N THR A 72 -19.96 -0.03 -6.79
CA THR A 72 -18.51 0.10 -7.01
C THR A 72 -18.21 0.53 -8.45
N SER A 73 -17.08 1.22 -8.64
CA SER A 73 -16.48 1.43 -9.97
C SER A 73 -15.06 0.90 -10.01
N LYS A 74 -14.57 0.70 -11.22
CA LYS A 74 -13.16 0.39 -11.48
C LYS A 74 -12.48 1.58 -12.13
N PHE A 75 -11.26 1.89 -11.70
CA PHE A 75 -10.37 2.82 -12.37
C PHE A 75 -9.53 2.10 -13.43
N ASP A 76 -9.20 2.80 -14.49
CA ASP A 76 -8.17 2.37 -15.44
C ASP A 76 -6.82 2.85 -14.88
N ASN A 77 -6.05 1.92 -14.35
CA ASN A 77 -4.80 2.21 -13.65
C ASN A 77 -3.58 1.84 -14.50
N MET A 78 -2.48 2.55 -14.27
CA MET A 78 -1.20 2.24 -14.87
C MET A 78 -0.63 0.88 -14.40
N GLY A 79 -1.01 0.39 -13.22
CA GLY A 79 -0.55 -0.88 -12.65
C GLY A 79 -1.57 -1.53 -11.73
N GLN A 80 -1.27 -2.75 -11.25
CA GLN A 80 -2.11 -3.57 -10.36
C GLN A 80 -3.53 -3.86 -10.90
N ASN A 81 -3.67 -3.99 -12.21
CA ASN A 81 -4.97 -4.22 -12.85
C ASN A 81 -5.63 -5.54 -12.44
N GLN A 82 -4.85 -6.53 -11.97
CA GLN A 82 -5.33 -7.83 -11.50
C GLN A 82 -6.14 -7.72 -10.21
N VAL A 83 -5.73 -6.83 -9.30
CA VAL A 83 -6.40 -6.61 -8.01
C VAL A 83 -7.61 -5.68 -8.16
N GLY A 84 -7.55 -4.77 -9.11
CA GLY A 84 -8.53 -3.70 -9.29
C GLY A 84 -8.38 -2.58 -8.25
N HIS A 85 -8.88 -1.41 -8.61
CA HIS A 85 -8.81 -0.20 -7.80
C HIS A 85 -9.95 0.73 -8.23
N GLY A 86 -10.65 1.35 -7.30
CA GLY A 86 -11.80 2.17 -7.67
C GLY A 86 -12.50 2.82 -6.50
N SER A 87 -13.75 3.27 -6.72
CA SER A 87 -14.60 3.85 -5.69
C SER A 87 -15.66 2.87 -5.18
N ILE A 88 -16.12 3.10 -3.96
CA ILE A 88 -17.26 2.45 -3.32
C ILE A 88 -18.23 3.55 -2.86
N TRP A 89 -19.47 3.48 -3.28
CA TRP A 89 -20.55 4.35 -2.80
C TRP A 89 -21.44 3.60 -1.85
N PHE A 90 -21.85 4.29 -0.81
CA PHE A 90 -22.77 3.82 0.22
C PHE A 90 -24.01 4.73 0.20
N ASP A 91 -25.17 4.17 -0.15
CA ASP A 91 -26.47 4.86 -0.14
C ASP A 91 -27.40 4.16 0.83
N ASN A 92 -27.57 4.75 2.01
CA ASN A 92 -28.37 4.22 3.10
C ASN A 92 -28.04 2.76 3.47
N VAL A 93 -26.75 2.40 3.42
CA VAL A 93 -26.28 1.04 3.71
C VAL A 93 -26.43 0.74 5.18
N ARG A 94 -27.24 -0.27 5.48
CA ARG A 94 -27.58 -0.69 6.84
C ARG A 94 -26.66 -1.81 7.31
N VAL A 95 -25.80 -1.53 8.30
CA VAL A 95 -24.81 -2.45 8.83
C VAL A 95 -25.10 -2.76 10.29
N PRO A 96 -25.07 -4.03 10.74
CA PRO A 96 -25.26 -4.37 12.16
C PRO A 96 -24.26 -3.64 13.06
N ALA A 97 -24.72 -3.15 14.22
CA ALA A 97 -23.85 -2.41 15.14
C ALA A 97 -22.74 -3.28 15.75
N GLU A 98 -22.92 -4.59 15.78
CA GLU A 98 -21.91 -5.57 16.22
C GLU A 98 -20.68 -5.62 15.28
N ASN A 99 -20.81 -5.13 14.05
CA ASN A 99 -19.71 -5.02 13.10
C ASN A 99 -18.77 -3.82 13.41
N LEU A 100 -19.10 -2.98 14.41
CA LEU A 100 -18.21 -1.91 14.85
C LEU A 100 -16.89 -2.50 15.34
N LEU A 101 -15.79 -1.95 14.90
CA LEU A 101 -14.45 -2.38 15.28
C LEU A 101 -13.93 -1.51 16.44
N GLY A 102 -13.97 -2.08 17.65
CA GLY A 102 -13.62 -1.37 18.88
C GLY A 102 -14.70 -0.36 19.30
N ASP A 103 -14.29 0.72 19.95
CA ASP A 103 -15.19 1.74 20.46
C ASP A 103 -15.49 2.83 19.41
N GLU A 104 -16.68 3.41 19.47
CA GLU A 104 -17.06 4.57 18.67
C GLU A 104 -16.10 5.76 18.96
N GLY A 105 -15.68 6.45 17.89
CA GLY A 105 -14.72 7.55 17.99
C GLY A 105 -13.24 7.12 18.10
N ARG A 106 -12.92 5.82 18.08
CA ARG A 106 -11.54 5.31 18.17
C ARG A 106 -10.95 4.86 16.84
N GLY A 107 -11.72 4.90 15.77
CA GLY A 107 -11.31 4.39 14.44
C GLY A 107 -10.05 5.06 13.90
N PHE A 108 -9.89 6.37 14.06
CA PHE A 108 -8.69 7.06 13.58
C PHE A 108 -7.40 6.58 14.30
N ALA A 109 -7.45 6.40 15.61
CA ALA A 109 -6.32 5.87 16.35
C ALA A 109 -5.96 4.44 15.91
N GLN A 110 -6.97 3.60 15.65
CA GLN A 110 -6.78 2.23 15.16
C GLN A 110 -6.09 2.20 13.79
N VAL A 111 -6.52 3.04 12.84
CA VAL A 111 -5.91 3.05 11.51
C VAL A 111 -4.47 3.59 11.54
N MET A 112 -4.15 4.55 12.41
CA MET A 112 -2.77 5.02 12.56
C MET A 112 -1.84 3.91 13.07
N GLN A 113 -2.27 3.13 14.06
CA GLN A 113 -1.53 1.94 14.53
C GLN A 113 -1.39 0.89 13.42
N GLY A 114 -2.44 0.67 12.62
CA GLY A 114 -2.40 -0.22 11.46
C GLY A 114 -1.40 0.26 10.39
N PHE A 115 -1.29 1.57 10.18
CA PHE A 115 -0.33 2.14 9.24
C PHE A 115 1.12 1.94 9.68
N ASP A 116 1.44 2.03 10.96
CA ASP A 116 2.79 1.77 11.46
C ASP A 116 3.24 0.33 11.18
N PHE A 117 2.30 -0.61 11.14
CA PHE A 117 2.59 -1.98 10.70
C PHE A 117 2.68 -2.10 9.17
N SER A 118 1.67 -1.64 8.45
CA SER A 118 1.57 -1.84 6.99
C SER A 118 2.65 -1.09 6.20
N ARG A 119 3.18 0.02 6.72
CA ARG A 119 4.29 0.78 6.11
C ARG A 119 5.52 -0.10 5.87
N SER A 120 5.92 -0.89 6.88
CA SER A 120 7.07 -1.80 6.76
C SER A 120 6.81 -2.96 5.80
N LEU A 121 5.59 -3.50 5.79
CA LEU A 121 5.21 -4.57 4.83
C LEU A 121 5.23 -4.08 3.39
N ILE A 122 4.74 -2.86 3.12
CA ILE A 122 4.80 -2.27 1.77
C ILE A 122 6.25 -2.05 1.34
N GLY A 123 7.12 -1.60 2.26
CA GLY A 123 8.55 -1.50 2.00
C GLY A 123 9.15 -2.84 1.55
N LEU A 124 8.89 -3.91 2.30
CA LEU A 124 9.37 -5.27 1.97
C LEU A 124 8.80 -5.79 0.65
N GLN A 125 7.54 -5.51 0.34
CA GLN A 125 6.92 -5.88 -0.93
C GLN A 125 7.65 -5.23 -2.11
N CYS A 126 7.95 -3.93 -2.04
CA CYS A 126 8.70 -3.24 -3.09
C CYS A 126 10.13 -3.79 -3.23
N LEU A 127 10.81 -4.07 -2.11
CA LEU A 127 12.15 -4.66 -2.13
C LEU A 127 12.17 -6.06 -2.75
N GLY A 128 11.11 -6.87 -2.56
CA GLY A 128 10.97 -8.18 -3.19
C GLY A 128 10.93 -8.08 -4.71
N THR A 129 10.15 -7.14 -5.25
CA THR A 129 10.09 -6.88 -6.69
C THR A 129 11.44 -6.40 -7.25
N ALA A 130 12.12 -5.49 -6.54
CA ALA A 130 13.44 -5.01 -6.95
C ALA A 130 14.50 -6.11 -6.92
N GLN A 131 14.46 -6.99 -5.92
CA GLN A 131 15.39 -8.13 -5.84
C GLN A 131 15.20 -9.07 -7.03
N GLN A 132 13.96 -9.40 -7.39
CA GLN A 132 13.69 -10.22 -8.57
C GLN A 132 14.29 -9.60 -9.84
N SER A 133 14.10 -8.30 -10.03
CA SER A 133 14.66 -7.58 -11.18
C SER A 133 16.20 -7.59 -11.19
N LEU A 134 16.84 -7.50 -10.00
CA LEU A 134 18.31 -7.61 -9.88
C LEU A 134 18.78 -9.03 -10.22
N ASP A 135 18.12 -10.07 -9.70
CA ASP A 135 18.49 -11.46 -9.94
C ASP A 135 18.44 -11.80 -11.45
N GLU A 136 17.39 -11.35 -12.14
CA GLU A 136 17.24 -11.50 -13.59
C GLU A 136 18.31 -10.70 -14.34
N THR A 137 18.65 -9.49 -13.89
CA THR A 137 19.68 -8.65 -14.51
C THR A 137 21.08 -9.25 -14.31
N TRP A 138 21.37 -9.82 -13.14
CA TRP A 138 22.63 -10.54 -12.90
C TRP A 138 22.79 -11.73 -13.87
N ALA A 139 21.74 -12.52 -14.07
CA ALA A 139 21.76 -13.61 -15.05
C ALA A 139 22.00 -13.07 -16.47
N TYR A 140 21.24 -12.04 -16.86
CA TYR A 140 21.38 -11.41 -18.19
C TYR A 140 22.79 -10.90 -18.49
N ILE A 141 23.41 -10.14 -17.58
CA ILE A 141 24.76 -9.59 -17.80
C ILE A 141 25.85 -10.66 -17.77
N GLY A 142 25.58 -11.83 -17.17
CA GLY A 142 26.45 -13.00 -17.21
C GLY A 142 26.50 -13.64 -18.60
N GLU A 143 25.39 -13.62 -19.33
CA GLU A 143 25.23 -14.25 -20.65
C GLU A 143 25.44 -13.27 -21.80
N ARG A 144 24.86 -12.07 -21.70
CA ARG A 144 24.91 -11.07 -22.77
C ARG A 144 26.34 -10.57 -22.99
N ARG A 145 26.82 -10.63 -24.22
CA ARG A 145 28.18 -10.22 -24.61
C ARG A 145 28.17 -8.95 -25.43
N ALA A 146 29.12 -8.07 -25.16
CA ALA A 146 29.48 -6.91 -25.98
C ALA A 146 31.00 -6.69 -25.93
N PHE A 147 31.57 -6.20 -27.01
CA PHE A 147 33.02 -5.96 -27.15
C PHE A 147 33.89 -7.20 -26.75
N GLY A 148 33.41 -8.39 -27.11
CA GLY A 148 34.10 -9.65 -26.91
C GLY A 148 34.03 -10.28 -25.50
N LYS A 149 33.32 -9.67 -24.54
CA LYS A 149 33.18 -10.18 -23.16
C LYS A 149 31.77 -10.03 -22.60
N PRO A 150 31.40 -10.76 -21.53
CA PRO A 150 30.12 -10.58 -20.86
C PRO A 150 29.92 -9.15 -20.36
N LEU A 151 28.67 -8.65 -20.32
CA LEU A 151 28.37 -7.30 -19.81
C LEU A 151 28.81 -7.14 -18.35
N GLY A 152 28.68 -8.18 -17.53
CA GLY A 152 29.12 -8.18 -16.13
C GLY A 152 30.62 -7.97 -15.92
N ALA A 153 31.46 -8.17 -16.96
CA ALA A 153 32.90 -7.88 -16.92
C ALA A 153 33.20 -6.37 -17.03
N PHE A 154 32.20 -5.52 -17.29
CA PHE A 154 32.38 -4.08 -17.27
C PHE A 154 31.99 -3.52 -15.90
N GLN A 155 32.96 -2.90 -15.21
CA GLN A 155 32.77 -2.36 -13.85
C GLN A 155 31.64 -1.30 -13.80
N GLY A 156 31.44 -0.51 -14.87
CA GLY A 156 30.31 0.44 -14.95
C GLY A 156 28.93 -0.21 -14.88
N VAL A 157 28.83 -1.51 -15.17
CA VAL A 157 27.58 -2.30 -15.06
C VAL A 157 27.54 -3.05 -13.73
N SER A 158 28.56 -3.87 -13.44
CA SER A 158 28.56 -4.73 -12.24
C SER A 158 28.59 -3.96 -10.93
N HIS A 159 29.31 -2.82 -10.87
CA HIS A 159 29.37 -2.01 -9.65
C HIS A 159 28.01 -1.34 -9.34
N GLN A 160 27.26 -0.93 -10.36
CA GLN A 160 25.94 -0.36 -10.16
C GLN A 160 24.98 -1.38 -9.53
N LEU A 161 25.00 -2.63 -10.00
CA LEU A 161 24.16 -3.69 -9.41
C LEU A 161 24.60 -4.04 -7.99
N ALA A 162 25.93 -4.11 -7.74
CA ALA A 162 26.47 -4.38 -6.41
C ALA A 162 26.09 -3.29 -5.39
N ASP A 163 26.00 -2.01 -5.80
CA ASP A 163 25.52 -0.92 -4.97
C ASP A 163 24.05 -1.15 -4.60
N PHE A 164 23.20 -1.49 -5.56
CA PHE A 164 21.79 -1.79 -5.29
C PHE A 164 21.62 -2.99 -4.38
N GLU A 165 22.35 -4.08 -4.57
CA GLU A 165 22.32 -5.25 -3.66
C GLU A 165 22.61 -4.83 -2.22
N THR A 166 23.65 -4.04 -2.02
CA THR A 166 24.04 -3.56 -0.68
C THR A 166 22.94 -2.69 -0.06
N ARG A 167 22.40 -1.76 -0.82
CA ARG A 167 21.35 -0.85 -0.36
C ARG A 167 20.02 -1.58 -0.11
N LEU A 168 19.64 -2.55 -0.94
CA LEU A 168 18.44 -3.38 -0.73
C LEU A 168 18.57 -4.21 0.55
N ALA A 169 19.73 -4.80 0.79
CA ALA A 169 20.00 -5.54 2.03
C ALA A 169 19.86 -4.64 3.27
N ALA A 170 20.40 -3.43 3.24
CA ALA A 170 20.27 -2.46 4.33
C ALA A 170 18.80 -2.03 4.55
N ALA A 171 18.06 -1.75 3.46
CA ALA A 171 16.65 -1.37 3.52
C ALA A 171 15.75 -2.50 4.05
N ARG A 172 16.09 -3.75 3.71
CA ARG A 172 15.41 -4.94 4.25
C ARG A 172 15.63 -5.07 5.76
N LEU A 173 16.88 -4.90 6.22
CA LEU A 173 17.18 -4.92 7.65
C LEU A 173 16.45 -3.82 8.42
N LEU A 174 16.37 -2.60 7.87
CA LEU A 174 15.58 -1.52 8.47
C LEU A 174 14.10 -1.90 8.59
N SER A 175 13.53 -2.51 7.56
CA SER A 175 12.12 -2.94 7.56
C SER A 175 11.87 -4.05 8.57
N MET A 176 12.78 -5.02 8.66
CA MET A 176 12.69 -6.09 9.66
C MET A 176 12.88 -5.55 11.09
N ASN A 177 13.76 -4.56 11.29
CA ASN A 177 13.93 -3.90 12.58
C ASN A 177 12.65 -3.19 13.03
N ALA A 178 11.96 -2.46 12.15
CA ALA A 178 10.68 -1.81 12.47
C ALA A 178 9.61 -2.82 12.92
N LEU A 179 9.53 -3.98 12.26
CA LEU A 179 8.63 -5.06 12.63
C LEU A 179 9.02 -5.70 13.96
N TRP A 180 10.31 -5.93 14.17
CA TRP A 180 10.83 -6.49 15.42
C TRP A 180 10.55 -5.56 16.62
N LEU A 181 10.76 -4.25 16.47
CA LEU A 181 10.41 -3.25 17.50
C LEU A 181 8.92 -3.34 17.86
N LYS A 182 8.05 -3.40 16.84
CA LYS A 182 6.61 -3.57 17.01
C LYS A 182 6.28 -4.84 17.81
N ASP A 183 6.85 -5.98 17.41
CA ASP A 183 6.57 -7.28 18.05
C ASP A 183 7.02 -7.33 19.50
N ASN A 184 8.02 -6.52 19.87
CA ASN A 184 8.50 -6.37 21.25
C ASN A 184 7.82 -5.22 22.02
N GLY A 185 6.78 -4.59 21.47
CA GLY A 185 6.05 -3.50 22.11
C GLY A 185 6.87 -2.21 22.29
N LEU A 186 7.94 -2.04 21.52
CA LEU A 186 8.81 -0.87 21.55
C LEU A 186 8.31 0.23 20.59
N PRO A 187 8.66 1.51 20.82
CA PRO A 187 8.39 2.60 19.89
C PRO A 187 9.00 2.29 18.51
N HIS A 188 8.21 2.40 17.43
CA HIS A 188 8.60 2.01 16.07
C HIS A 188 8.04 2.89 14.96
N THR A 189 7.31 3.95 15.30
CA THR A 189 6.66 4.84 14.31
C THR A 189 7.68 5.53 13.39
N ALA A 190 8.84 5.92 13.91
CA ALA A 190 9.90 6.53 13.12
C ALA A 190 10.48 5.54 12.10
N GLU A 191 10.81 4.34 12.54
CA GLU A 191 11.32 3.27 11.69
C GLU A 191 10.28 2.87 10.63
N ALA A 192 9.00 2.73 11.03
CA ALA A 192 7.91 2.46 10.12
C ALA A 192 7.76 3.55 9.04
N ALA A 193 7.92 4.82 9.40
CA ALA A 193 7.91 5.92 8.44
C ALA A 193 9.10 5.87 7.47
N MET A 194 10.31 5.57 7.96
CA MET A 194 11.51 5.38 7.15
C MET A 194 11.33 4.25 6.14
N THR A 195 10.72 3.13 6.56
CA THR A 195 10.50 1.97 5.69
C THR A 195 9.43 2.22 4.62
N LYS A 196 8.49 3.13 4.83
CA LYS A 196 7.52 3.54 3.82
C LYS A 196 8.12 4.48 2.78
N TRP A 197 9.12 5.26 3.17
CA TRP A 197 9.78 6.23 2.30
C TRP A 197 10.92 5.61 1.49
N TRP A 198 11.95 5.08 2.14
CA TRP A 198 13.20 4.71 1.47
C TRP A 198 13.12 3.41 0.66
N PRO A 199 12.63 2.27 1.18
CA PRO A 199 12.57 1.03 0.41
C PRO A 199 11.79 1.13 -0.92
N PRO A 200 10.61 1.76 -1.00
CA PRO A 200 9.91 1.91 -2.29
C PRO A 200 10.66 2.81 -3.29
N LEU A 201 11.30 3.89 -2.81
CA LEU A 201 12.12 4.76 -3.65
C LEU A 201 13.33 3.99 -4.21
N LEU A 202 14.04 3.27 -3.34
CA LEU A 202 15.19 2.45 -3.72
C LEU A 202 14.79 1.34 -4.71
N ALA A 203 13.64 0.70 -4.49
CA ALA A 203 13.12 -0.31 -5.40
C ALA A 203 12.87 0.26 -6.79
N TYR A 204 12.26 1.44 -6.88
CA TYR A 204 12.07 2.14 -8.15
C TYR A 204 13.41 2.42 -8.85
N GLU A 205 14.40 2.97 -8.13
CA GLU A 205 15.72 3.25 -8.68
C GLU A 205 16.42 1.98 -9.21
N ALA A 206 16.35 0.88 -8.44
CA ALA A 206 16.95 -0.40 -8.82
C ALA A 206 16.27 -1.00 -10.06
N ILE A 207 14.95 -1.07 -10.10
CA ILE A 207 14.20 -1.59 -11.26
C ILE A 207 14.47 -0.74 -12.49
N HIS A 208 14.48 0.59 -12.37
CA HIS A 208 14.81 1.48 -13.48
C HIS A 208 16.22 1.23 -14.02
N ALA A 209 17.20 1.05 -13.13
CA ALA A 209 18.55 0.71 -13.55
C ALA A 209 18.63 -0.65 -14.26
N CYS A 210 17.89 -1.66 -13.79
CA CYS A 210 17.77 -2.95 -14.45
C CYS A 210 17.24 -2.81 -15.88
N ILE A 211 16.17 -2.04 -16.07
CA ILE A 211 15.59 -1.75 -17.40
C ILE A 211 16.67 -1.16 -18.34
N LEU A 212 17.43 -0.17 -17.87
CA LEU A 212 18.48 0.47 -18.67
C LEU A 212 19.62 -0.49 -19.00
N ILE A 213 20.02 -1.38 -18.09
CA ILE A 213 21.07 -2.37 -18.32
C ILE A 213 20.66 -3.41 -19.36
N HIS A 214 19.37 -3.77 -19.43
CA HIS A 214 18.84 -4.63 -20.48
C HIS A 214 18.78 -3.95 -21.86
N GLY A 215 18.94 -2.62 -21.92
CA GLY A 215 18.93 -1.86 -23.17
C GLY A 215 17.58 -2.00 -23.90
N HIS A 216 17.63 -2.35 -25.20
CA HIS A 216 16.40 -2.53 -26.00
C HIS A 216 15.46 -3.61 -25.40
N ALA A 217 16.02 -4.70 -24.87
CA ALA A 217 15.21 -5.76 -24.25
C ALA A 217 14.43 -5.25 -23.02
N GLY A 218 14.98 -4.31 -22.26
CA GLY A 218 14.25 -3.68 -21.13
C GLY A 218 13.09 -2.78 -21.54
N TYR A 219 13.05 -2.34 -22.82
CA TYR A 219 11.93 -1.57 -23.36
C TYR A 219 10.86 -2.45 -24.00
N ALA A 220 11.20 -3.68 -24.35
CA ALA A 220 10.28 -4.64 -24.94
C ALA A 220 9.31 -5.22 -23.88
N GLY A 221 8.13 -5.64 -24.31
CA GLY A 221 7.12 -6.24 -23.40
C GLY A 221 7.38 -7.70 -23.04
N ASP A 222 8.57 -8.21 -23.28
CA ASP A 222 8.96 -9.61 -23.03
C ASP A 222 9.47 -9.84 -21.58
N LEU A 223 9.80 -8.76 -20.89
CA LEU A 223 10.20 -8.79 -19.47
C LEU A 223 9.01 -8.43 -18.56
N PRO A 224 8.93 -9.00 -17.34
CA PRO A 224 7.85 -8.75 -16.40
C PRO A 224 7.79 -7.30 -15.87
#